data_25e0f23d2bf6cd492d30e17c378744c0
#
_entry.id   25e0f23d2bf6cd492d30e17c378744c0
#
_cell.length_a   1.000
_cell.length_b   1.000
_cell.length_c   1.000
_cell.angle_alpha   90.00
_cell.angle_beta   90.00
_cell.angle_gamma   90.00
#
_symmetry.space_group_name_H-M   'P 1'
#
loop_
_entity.id
_entity.type
_entity.pdbx_description
1 polymer ?
#
loop_
_entity_poly.entity_id
_entity_poly.type
_entity_poly.pdbx_seq_one_letter_code
_entity_poly.pdbx_strand_id
1 'polypeptide(L)'
;MPMIRETVVTTADAQGNVHVAPLGLIADGDQWIIAPFRPSTTLDNLRAVPFAVANYIDDVRIFAGCLTGRRDWPLVATEDFIVPRLLAALTHAELSVAHIEEHEQRPRFHCRVAKQVQHAPFEGMNRAKAAVLELAVLSSRLDFLPREKIESEMAYLQIAIDKTAGEDEAEAWSWLVEKVQTHYTAV
;
A
#
# COMPACT_ATOMS: atom_id res chain seq x y z
N MET A 1 -6.00 -10.20 17.91
CA MET A 1 -5.53 -9.10 17.06
C MET A 1 -6.29 -9.21 15.74
N PRO A 2 -6.91 -8.15 15.21
CA PRO A 2 -7.62 -8.23 13.93
C PRO A 2 -6.66 -8.55 12.79
N MET A 3 -7.15 -9.22 11.76
CA MET A 3 -6.38 -9.49 10.54
C MET A 3 -6.15 -8.17 9.80
N ILE A 4 -4.94 -7.98 9.27
CA ILE A 4 -4.59 -6.85 8.41
C ILE A 4 -4.25 -7.39 7.02
N ARG A 5 -4.77 -6.76 5.99
CA ARG A 5 -4.45 -7.08 4.60
C ARG A 5 -3.67 -5.92 3.99
N GLU A 6 -2.44 -6.19 3.56
CA GLU A 6 -1.65 -5.20 2.84
C GLU A 6 -2.24 -4.98 1.46
N THR A 7 -2.52 -3.72 1.15
CA THR A 7 -3.17 -3.29 -0.09
C THR A 7 -2.58 -1.99 -0.59
N VAL A 8 -2.93 -1.61 -1.80
CA VAL A 8 -2.73 -0.25 -2.28
C VAL A 8 -4.09 0.42 -2.40
N VAL A 9 -4.25 1.53 -1.68
CA VAL A 9 -5.51 2.28 -1.65
C VAL A 9 -5.41 3.48 -2.56
N THR A 10 -6.43 3.68 -3.41
CA THR A 10 -6.61 4.92 -4.15
C THR A 10 -7.68 5.76 -3.46
N THR A 11 -7.42 7.07 -3.37
CA THR A 11 -8.33 8.10 -2.86
C THR A 11 -8.29 9.31 -3.79
N ALA A 12 -9.27 10.19 -3.74
CA ALA A 12 -9.27 11.42 -4.52
C ALA A 12 -9.58 12.62 -3.63
N ASP A 13 -9.03 13.78 -3.96
CA ASP A 13 -9.43 15.06 -3.36
C ASP A 13 -10.73 15.60 -3.99
N ALA A 14 -11.22 16.73 -3.50
CA ALA A 14 -12.43 17.38 -4.01
C ALA A 14 -12.30 17.87 -5.46
N GLN A 15 -11.10 18.00 -6.00
CA GLN A 15 -10.80 18.37 -7.38
C GLN A 15 -10.64 17.15 -8.30
N GLY A 16 -10.69 15.94 -7.75
CA GLY A 16 -10.52 14.70 -8.50
C GLY A 16 -9.05 14.26 -8.68
N ASN A 17 -8.10 14.91 -8.01
CA ASN A 17 -6.71 14.47 -8.04
C ASN A 17 -6.57 13.16 -7.24
N VAL A 18 -6.07 12.12 -7.89
CA VAL A 18 -5.96 10.79 -7.30
C VAL A 18 -4.65 10.63 -6.55
N HIS A 19 -4.74 10.05 -5.37
CA HIS A 19 -3.59 9.64 -4.56
C HIS A 19 -3.56 8.13 -4.42
N VAL A 20 -2.38 7.54 -4.61
CA VAL A 20 -2.12 6.10 -4.51
C VAL A 20 -1.17 5.86 -3.36
N ALA A 21 -1.56 5.04 -2.39
CA ALA A 21 -0.74 4.75 -1.22
C ALA A 21 -0.88 3.30 -0.72
N PRO A 22 0.22 2.64 -0.33
CA PRO A 22 0.18 1.38 0.41
C PRO A 22 -0.45 1.58 1.78
N LEU A 23 -1.42 0.75 2.13
CA LEU A 23 -2.09 0.76 3.43
C LEU A 23 -2.55 -0.63 3.83
N GLY A 24 -2.34 -0.97 5.10
CA GLY A 24 -2.93 -2.15 5.71
C GLY A 24 -4.41 -1.90 6.04
N LEU A 25 -5.32 -2.63 5.39
CA LEU A 25 -6.74 -2.64 5.76
C LEU A 25 -6.95 -3.56 6.97
N ILE A 26 -7.56 -3.03 8.01
CA ILE A 26 -7.86 -3.77 9.24
C ILE A 26 -9.26 -4.37 9.12
N ALA A 27 -9.36 -5.69 9.31
CA ALA A 27 -10.66 -6.38 9.27
C ALA A 27 -11.52 -6.02 10.49
N ASP A 28 -12.80 -5.72 10.25
CA ASP A 28 -13.80 -5.40 11.26
C ASP A 28 -15.17 -6.00 10.86
N GLY A 29 -15.36 -7.27 11.16
CA GLY A 29 -16.53 -8.03 10.70
C GLY A 29 -16.56 -8.13 9.18
N ASP A 30 -17.60 -7.58 8.56
CA ASP A 30 -17.81 -7.47 7.12
C ASP A 30 -17.30 -6.13 6.53
N GLN A 31 -16.67 -5.31 7.36
CA GLN A 31 -16.14 -3.99 7.03
C GLN A 31 -14.61 -3.98 7.02
N TRP A 32 -14.06 -2.89 6.49
CA TRP A 32 -12.64 -2.58 6.54
C TRP A 32 -12.40 -1.26 7.24
N ILE A 33 -11.33 -1.18 8.03
CA ILE A 33 -10.88 0.07 8.60
C ILE A 33 -9.63 0.53 7.86
N ILE A 34 -9.67 1.76 7.34
CA ILE A 34 -8.51 2.50 6.85
C ILE A 34 -8.04 3.40 7.99
N ALA A 35 -6.77 3.26 8.42
CA ALA A 35 -6.22 4.06 9.51
C ALA A 35 -4.93 4.78 9.08
N PRO A 36 -5.04 5.88 8.29
CA PRO A 36 -3.89 6.63 7.82
C PRO A 36 -3.24 7.38 8.98
N PHE A 37 -1.93 7.62 8.87
CA PHE A 37 -1.24 8.50 9.81
C PHE A 37 -1.64 9.96 9.60
N ARG A 38 -1.48 10.77 10.64
CA ARG A 38 -1.63 12.22 10.64
C ARG A 38 -0.24 12.87 10.69
N PRO A 39 0.14 13.74 9.75
CA PRO A 39 -0.60 14.16 8.54
C PRO A 39 -0.41 13.15 7.38
N SER A 40 -1.38 13.06 6.46
CA SER A 40 -1.22 12.33 5.19
C SER A 40 -2.27 12.74 4.15
N THR A 41 -1.89 12.67 2.88
CA THR A 41 -2.81 12.93 1.76
C THR A 41 -4.03 12.02 1.78
N THR A 42 -3.87 10.74 2.11
CA THR A 42 -4.99 9.80 2.26
C THR A 42 -6.00 10.29 3.29
N LEU A 43 -5.53 10.80 4.44
CA LEU A 43 -6.40 11.33 5.48
C LEU A 43 -7.21 12.52 4.98
N ASP A 44 -6.55 13.48 4.32
CA ASP A 44 -7.18 14.69 3.81
C ASP A 44 -8.21 14.35 2.74
N ASN A 45 -7.86 13.44 1.82
CA ASN A 45 -8.76 12.96 0.78
C ASN A 45 -10.01 12.28 1.36
N LEU A 46 -9.84 11.34 2.31
CA LEU A 46 -10.98 10.63 2.92
C LEU A 46 -11.92 11.56 3.71
N ARG A 47 -11.42 12.68 4.22
CA ARG A 47 -12.25 13.72 4.85
C ARG A 47 -13.00 14.57 3.85
N ALA A 48 -12.39 14.85 2.70
CA ALA A 48 -12.99 15.65 1.63
C ALA A 48 -13.97 14.81 0.78
N VAL A 49 -13.57 13.59 0.44
CA VAL A 49 -14.30 12.65 -0.41
C VAL A 49 -14.33 11.30 0.33
N PRO A 50 -15.47 10.91 0.95
CA PRO A 50 -15.54 9.76 1.85
C PRO A 50 -15.61 8.42 1.09
N PHE A 51 -14.76 8.27 0.07
CA PHE A 51 -14.66 7.09 -0.79
C PHE A 51 -13.21 6.71 -1.03
N ALA A 52 -12.95 5.41 -1.13
CA ALA A 52 -11.66 4.84 -1.49
C ALA A 52 -11.83 3.57 -2.31
N VAL A 53 -10.81 3.20 -3.07
CA VAL A 53 -10.73 1.87 -3.68
C VAL A 53 -9.55 1.12 -3.09
N ALA A 54 -9.83 -0.05 -2.52
CA ALA A 54 -8.80 -1.00 -2.12
C ALA A 54 -8.42 -1.86 -3.33
N ASN A 55 -7.17 -1.79 -3.74
CA ASN A 55 -6.63 -2.56 -4.85
C ASN A 55 -5.83 -3.75 -4.31
N TYR A 56 -6.30 -4.96 -4.54
CA TYR A 56 -5.59 -6.20 -4.21
C TYR A 56 -4.72 -6.54 -5.40
N ILE A 57 -3.44 -6.30 -5.24
CA ILE A 57 -2.42 -6.45 -6.30
C ILE A 57 -1.37 -7.47 -5.88
N ASP A 58 -0.62 -7.96 -6.86
CA ASP A 58 0.59 -8.74 -6.66
C ASP A 58 1.82 -8.14 -7.35
N ASP A 59 1.67 -7.01 -8.02
CA ASP A 59 2.79 -6.20 -8.54
C ASP A 59 3.41 -5.37 -7.41
N VAL A 60 4.49 -5.90 -6.83
CA VAL A 60 5.17 -5.26 -5.68
C VAL A 60 5.94 -4.00 -6.03
N ARG A 61 6.14 -3.69 -7.33
CA ARG A 61 6.71 -2.41 -7.76
C ARG A 61 5.86 -1.24 -7.30
N ILE A 62 4.54 -1.42 -7.24
CA ILE A 62 3.63 -0.35 -6.79
C ILE A 62 3.85 -0.03 -5.30
N PHE A 63 4.03 -1.06 -4.45
CA PHE A 63 4.39 -0.86 -3.05
C PHE A 63 5.74 -0.12 -2.91
N ALA A 64 6.77 -0.64 -3.56
CA ALA A 64 8.12 -0.06 -3.52
C ALA A 64 8.13 1.35 -4.12
N GLY A 65 7.48 1.53 -5.26
CA GLY A 65 7.46 2.79 -5.98
C GLY A 65 6.78 3.92 -5.22
N CYS A 66 5.63 3.67 -4.58
CA CYS A 66 4.96 4.66 -3.75
C CYS A 66 5.87 5.18 -2.61
N LEU A 67 6.72 4.33 -2.05
CA LEU A 67 7.65 4.68 -0.97
C LEU A 67 8.95 5.33 -1.46
N THR A 68 9.24 5.22 -2.76
CA THR A 68 10.46 5.77 -3.39
C THR A 68 10.16 6.93 -4.34
N GLY A 69 8.95 7.53 -4.24
CA GLY A 69 8.58 8.74 -4.96
C GLY A 69 8.00 8.52 -6.36
N ARG A 70 7.82 7.28 -6.81
CA ARG A 70 7.17 6.94 -8.08
C ARG A 70 5.66 7.01 -7.93
N ARG A 71 4.98 7.76 -8.81
CA ARG A 71 3.55 8.05 -8.62
C ARG A 71 2.70 7.80 -9.86
N ASP A 72 3.31 7.57 -11.01
CA ASP A 72 2.62 7.42 -12.30
C ASP A 72 2.17 5.97 -12.51
N TRP A 73 1.17 5.55 -11.73
CA TRP A 73 0.56 4.23 -11.86
C TRP A 73 -0.69 4.31 -12.73
N PRO A 74 -0.83 3.43 -13.74
CA PRO A 74 -2.01 3.41 -14.59
C PRO A 74 -3.30 3.19 -13.81
N LEU A 75 -4.27 4.06 -14.02
CA LEU A 75 -5.58 4.04 -13.39
C LEU A 75 -6.68 3.70 -14.40
N VAL A 76 -7.74 3.07 -13.92
CA VAL A 76 -8.95 2.77 -14.70
C VAL A 76 -10.14 3.28 -13.91
N ALA A 77 -11.04 3.99 -14.58
CA ALA A 77 -12.30 4.41 -13.97
C ALA A 77 -13.09 3.19 -13.47
N THR A 78 -13.70 3.34 -12.32
CA THR A 78 -14.66 2.37 -11.78
C THR A 78 -16.05 2.70 -12.30
N GLU A 79 -16.88 1.70 -12.43
CA GLU A 79 -18.27 1.86 -12.86
C GLU A 79 -19.10 2.43 -11.70
N ASP A 80 -19.75 3.55 -11.92
CA ASP A 80 -20.62 4.23 -10.93
C ASP A 80 -19.93 4.63 -9.60
N PHE A 81 -18.59 4.71 -9.57
CA PHE A 81 -17.85 5.09 -8.37
C PHE A 81 -16.82 6.19 -8.68
N ILE A 82 -16.71 7.19 -7.79
CA ILE A 82 -15.95 8.41 -8.07
C ILE A 82 -14.42 8.22 -8.05
N VAL A 83 -13.93 7.22 -7.31
CA VAL A 83 -12.48 6.96 -7.15
C VAL A 83 -12.07 5.85 -8.11
N PRO A 84 -11.05 6.05 -8.98
CA PRO A 84 -10.58 5.02 -9.90
C PRO A 84 -9.79 3.92 -9.17
N ARG A 85 -9.71 2.75 -9.80
CA ARG A 85 -8.85 1.66 -9.40
C ARG A 85 -7.50 1.69 -10.11
N LEU A 86 -6.51 0.97 -9.59
CA LEU A 86 -5.29 0.64 -10.34
C LEU A 86 -5.60 -0.34 -11.47
N LEU A 87 -4.96 -0.13 -12.62
CA LEU A 87 -5.02 -1.11 -13.73
C LEU A 87 -4.48 -2.48 -13.29
N ALA A 88 -3.42 -2.51 -12.49
CA ALA A 88 -2.76 -3.72 -11.97
C ALA A 88 -3.58 -4.47 -10.89
N ALA A 89 -4.74 -3.99 -10.50
CA ALA A 89 -5.56 -4.68 -9.50
C ALA A 89 -6.07 -6.03 -10.03
N LEU A 90 -5.72 -7.12 -9.36
CA LEU A 90 -6.31 -8.44 -9.60
C LEU A 90 -7.77 -8.47 -9.16
N THR A 91 -8.05 -7.79 -8.05
CA THR A 91 -9.38 -7.53 -7.53
C THR A 91 -9.39 -6.13 -6.93
N HIS A 92 -10.49 -5.40 -7.04
CA HIS A 92 -10.68 -4.18 -6.27
C HIS A 92 -11.95 -4.23 -5.44
N ALA A 93 -11.96 -3.47 -4.34
CA ALA A 93 -13.14 -3.22 -3.53
C ALA A 93 -13.39 -1.72 -3.42
N GLU A 94 -14.60 -1.30 -3.77
CA GLU A 94 -15.09 0.06 -3.63
C GLU A 94 -15.56 0.27 -2.19
N LEU A 95 -14.95 1.23 -1.50
CA LEU A 95 -15.14 1.47 -0.08
C LEU A 95 -15.82 2.81 0.18
N SER A 96 -16.93 2.82 0.90
CA SER A 96 -17.59 4.02 1.38
C SER A 96 -17.40 4.18 2.89
N VAL A 97 -16.96 5.35 3.35
CA VAL A 97 -16.79 5.65 4.77
C VAL A 97 -18.17 5.71 5.44
N ALA A 98 -18.39 4.85 6.44
CA ALA A 98 -19.62 4.80 7.21
C ALA A 98 -19.55 5.71 8.44
N HIS A 99 -18.41 5.71 9.14
CA HIS A 99 -18.14 6.62 10.25
C HIS A 99 -16.62 6.75 10.48
N ILE A 100 -16.24 7.76 11.24
CA ILE A 100 -14.85 8.05 11.61
C ILE A 100 -14.74 7.98 13.13
N GLU A 101 -13.84 7.13 13.61
CA GLU A 101 -13.39 7.12 14.99
C GLU A 101 -12.14 8.01 15.08
N GLU A 102 -12.26 9.16 15.75
CA GLU A 102 -11.15 10.09 15.86
C GLU A 102 -10.06 9.55 16.78
N HIS A 103 -8.82 9.71 16.36
CA HIS A 103 -7.64 9.38 17.12
C HIS A 103 -6.55 10.40 16.82
N GLU A 104 -5.74 10.75 17.81
CA GLU A 104 -4.73 11.81 17.71
C GLU A 104 -3.76 11.57 16.56
N GLN A 105 -3.21 10.36 16.43
CA GLN A 105 -2.19 10.01 15.44
C GLN A 105 -2.75 9.27 14.22
N ARG A 106 -3.77 8.43 14.41
CA ARG A 106 -4.29 7.53 13.38
C ARG A 106 -5.82 7.42 13.46
N PRO A 107 -6.58 8.40 12.93
CA PRO A 107 -8.04 8.28 12.82
C PRO A 107 -8.43 7.01 12.06
N ARG A 108 -9.52 6.39 12.45
CA ARG A 108 -10.00 5.12 11.90
C ARG A 108 -11.24 5.38 11.08
N PHE A 109 -11.15 5.15 9.79
CA PHE A 109 -12.28 5.26 8.85
C PHE A 109 -12.89 3.87 8.67
N HIS A 110 -14.05 3.65 9.25
CA HIS A 110 -14.82 2.41 9.10
C HIS A 110 -15.55 2.45 7.77
N CYS A 111 -15.22 1.53 6.88
CA CYS A 111 -15.66 1.51 5.49
C CYS A 111 -16.51 0.28 5.20
N ARG A 112 -17.67 0.49 4.56
CA ARG A 112 -18.46 -0.59 3.96
C ARG A 112 -17.95 -0.89 2.57
N VAL A 113 -17.99 -2.15 2.19
CA VAL A 113 -17.71 -2.58 0.82
C VAL A 113 -19.00 -2.37 0.00
N ALA A 114 -18.97 -1.40 -0.92
CA ALA A 114 -20.10 -1.13 -1.83
C ALA A 114 -20.11 -2.14 -2.98
N LYS A 115 -18.94 -2.47 -3.55
CA LYS A 115 -18.78 -3.40 -4.67
C LYS A 115 -17.39 -4.03 -4.60
N GLN A 116 -17.28 -5.29 -5.02
CA GLN A 116 -15.98 -5.94 -5.23
C GLN A 116 -15.99 -6.63 -6.59
N VAL A 117 -14.93 -6.42 -7.38
CA VAL A 117 -14.81 -6.95 -8.74
C VAL A 117 -13.44 -7.58 -8.95
N GLN A 118 -13.43 -8.78 -9.48
CA GLN A 118 -12.22 -9.50 -9.90
C GLN A 118 -11.91 -9.20 -11.37
N HIS A 119 -10.64 -8.95 -11.68
CA HIS A 119 -10.13 -8.63 -13.02
C HIS A 119 -9.18 -9.69 -13.57
N ALA A 120 -8.39 -10.30 -12.68
CA ALA A 120 -7.44 -11.35 -13.02
C ALA A 120 -7.33 -12.38 -11.90
N PRO A 121 -6.92 -13.62 -12.18
CA PRO A 121 -6.67 -14.63 -11.16
C PRO A 121 -5.41 -14.29 -10.35
N PHE A 122 -5.36 -14.76 -9.11
CA PHE A 122 -4.12 -14.85 -8.35
C PHE A 122 -3.37 -16.14 -8.75
N GLU A 123 -2.13 -16.02 -9.21
CA GLU A 123 -1.36 -17.13 -9.76
C GLU A 123 -0.52 -17.89 -8.72
N GLY A 124 -0.50 -17.43 -7.49
CA GLY A 124 0.20 -18.11 -6.40
C GLY A 124 1.17 -17.23 -5.63
N MET A 125 1.77 -17.79 -4.58
CA MET A 125 2.68 -17.08 -3.69
C MET A 125 4.10 -17.10 -4.24
N ASN A 126 4.76 -15.92 -4.21
CA ASN A 126 6.18 -15.77 -4.53
C ASN A 126 6.91 -15.16 -3.32
N ARG A 127 8.04 -15.77 -2.91
CA ARG A 127 8.79 -15.32 -1.73
C ARG A 127 9.48 -13.97 -1.96
N ALA A 128 9.90 -13.68 -3.19
CA ALA A 128 10.49 -12.37 -3.51
C ALA A 128 9.46 -11.25 -3.36
N LYS A 129 8.20 -11.46 -3.78
CA LYS A 129 7.11 -10.49 -3.53
C LYS A 129 6.92 -10.23 -2.03
N ALA A 130 6.93 -11.27 -1.21
CA ALA A 130 6.86 -11.11 0.24
C ALA A 130 8.07 -10.34 0.80
N ALA A 131 9.29 -10.63 0.32
CA ALA A 131 10.50 -9.94 0.74
C ALA A 131 10.49 -8.45 0.37
N VAL A 132 10.02 -8.10 -0.83
CA VAL A 132 9.84 -6.69 -1.24
C VAL A 132 8.83 -5.98 -0.35
N LEU A 133 7.69 -6.62 -0.04
CA LEU A 133 6.68 -6.06 0.85
C LEU A 133 7.24 -5.80 2.26
N GLU A 134 7.97 -6.75 2.83
CA GLU A 134 8.62 -6.58 4.14
C GLU A 134 9.66 -5.46 4.12
N LEU A 135 10.50 -5.37 3.08
CA LEU A 135 11.46 -4.29 2.96
C LEU A 135 10.76 -2.93 2.76
N ALA A 136 9.63 -2.89 2.06
CA ALA A 136 8.81 -1.69 1.94
C ALA A 136 8.32 -1.21 3.33
N VAL A 137 7.84 -2.12 4.17
CA VAL A 137 7.45 -1.80 5.56
C VAL A 137 8.65 -1.30 6.37
N LEU A 138 9.80 -1.97 6.30
CA LEU A 138 11.03 -1.55 6.98
C LEU A 138 11.49 -0.17 6.51
N SER A 139 11.50 0.07 5.19
CA SER A 139 11.93 1.34 4.60
C SER A 139 11.02 2.53 4.92
N SER A 140 9.78 2.27 5.34
CA SER A 140 8.86 3.29 5.84
C SER A 140 9.15 3.70 7.30
N ARG A 141 10.07 3.02 7.98
CA ARG A 141 10.38 3.16 9.41
C ARG A 141 11.85 3.41 9.70
N LEU A 142 12.63 3.90 8.72
CA LEU A 142 14.07 4.12 8.85
C LEU A 142 14.43 5.08 9.99
N ASP A 143 13.56 6.07 10.27
CA ASP A 143 13.75 7.04 11.36
C ASP A 143 13.44 6.45 12.76
N PHE A 144 12.80 5.28 12.83
CA PHE A 144 12.31 4.70 14.08
C PHE A 144 12.99 3.38 14.46
N LEU A 145 13.60 2.70 13.49
CA LEU A 145 14.24 1.41 13.70
C LEU A 145 15.77 1.53 13.71
N PRO A 146 16.46 0.76 14.57
CA PRO A 146 17.92 0.72 14.55
C PRO A 146 18.46 0.24 13.20
N ARG A 147 19.52 0.87 12.72
CA ARG A 147 20.19 0.51 11.45
C ARG A 147 20.56 -0.97 11.38
N GLU A 148 21.15 -1.49 12.44
CA GLU A 148 21.54 -2.93 12.53
C GLU A 148 20.38 -3.87 12.29
N LYS A 149 19.18 -3.52 12.79
CA LYS A 149 17.97 -4.30 12.55
C LYS A 149 17.60 -4.28 11.07
N ILE A 150 17.58 -3.12 10.44
CA ILE A 150 17.26 -2.99 9.00
C ILE A 150 18.24 -3.81 8.15
N GLU A 151 19.55 -3.67 8.40
CA GLU A 151 20.59 -4.38 7.65
C GLU A 151 20.50 -5.91 7.84
N SER A 152 20.23 -6.38 9.05
CA SER A 152 20.05 -7.80 9.33
C SER A 152 18.83 -8.40 8.63
N GLU A 153 17.69 -7.70 8.68
CA GLU A 153 16.47 -8.15 8.00
C GLU A 153 16.65 -8.14 6.47
N MET A 154 17.29 -7.09 5.92
CA MET A 154 17.60 -7.02 4.49
C MET A 154 18.46 -8.22 4.04
N ALA A 155 19.50 -8.57 4.81
CA ALA A 155 20.37 -9.72 4.50
C ALA A 155 19.56 -11.04 4.48
N TYR A 156 18.62 -11.22 5.38
CA TYR A 156 17.72 -12.37 5.39
C TYR A 156 16.77 -12.38 4.18
N LEU A 157 16.14 -11.25 3.90
CA LEU A 157 15.18 -11.10 2.79
C LEU A 157 15.85 -11.26 1.42
N GLN A 158 17.12 -10.85 1.29
CA GLN A 158 17.92 -11.02 0.06
C GLN A 158 17.96 -12.48 -0.40
N ILE A 159 17.92 -13.45 0.51
CA ILE A 159 17.90 -14.88 0.18
C ILE A 159 16.67 -15.25 -0.67
N ALA A 160 15.52 -14.62 -0.40
CA ALA A 160 14.29 -14.85 -1.16
C ALA A 160 14.39 -14.22 -2.55
N ILE A 161 14.94 -13.00 -2.64
CA ILE A 161 15.21 -12.31 -3.90
C ILE A 161 16.13 -13.14 -4.79
N ASP A 162 17.29 -13.54 -4.28
CA ASP A 162 18.29 -14.31 -5.04
C ASP A 162 17.75 -15.63 -5.60
N LYS A 163 16.75 -16.21 -4.96
CA LYS A 163 16.22 -17.53 -5.34
C LYS A 163 14.93 -17.49 -6.14
N THR A 164 14.13 -16.41 -6.03
CA THR A 164 12.75 -16.44 -6.56
C THR A 164 12.29 -15.16 -7.24
N ALA A 165 13.14 -14.12 -7.32
CA ALA A 165 12.75 -12.89 -7.99
C ALA A 165 12.74 -13.06 -9.51
N GLY A 166 11.70 -12.51 -10.13
CA GLY A 166 11.69 -12.13 -11.54
C GLY A 166 12.21 -10.71 -11.71
N GLU A 167 12.09 -10.17 -12.93
CA GLU A 167 12.58 -8.82 -13.25
C GLU A 167 11.87 -7.75 -12.43
N ASP A 168 10.56 -7.87 -12.26
CA ASP A 168 9.73 -6.90 -11.53
C ASP A 168 10.05 -6.85 -10.03
N GLU A 169 10.27 -8.00 -9.40
CA GLU A 169 10.64 -8.08 -7.99
C GLU A 169 12.08 -7.57 -7.76
N ALA A 170 13.00 -7.87 -8.67
CA ALA A 170 14.37 -7.39 -8.59
C ALA A 170 14.43 -5.87 -8.77
N GLU A 171 13.66 -5.30 -9.67
CA GLU A 171 13.53 -3.85 -9.86
C GLU A 171 12.97 -3.18 -8.59
N ALA A 172 11.85 -3.67 -8.05
CA ALA A 172 11.23 -3.15 -6.83
C ALA A 172 12.18 -3.22 -5.63
N TRP A 173 12.92 -4.32 -5.51
CA TRP A 173 13.92 -4.51 -4.47
C TRP A 173 15.03 -3.47 -4.57
N SER A 174 15.56 -3.25 -5.78
CA SER A 174 16.63 -2.27 -6.02
C SER A 174 16.24 -0.85 -5.57
N TRP A 175 15.01 -0.41 -5.84
CA TRP A 175 14.49 0.89 -5.43
C TRP A 175 14.45 1.06 -3.91
N LEU A 176 14.07 0.02 -3.20
CA LEU A 176 14.00 0.05 -1.73
C LEU A 176 15.40 0.02 -1.11
N VAL A 177 16.33 -0.79 -1.65
CA VAL A 177 17.73 -0.82 -1.23
C VAL A 177 18.38 0.54 -1.41
N GLU A 178 18.20 1.18 -2.56
CA GLU A 178 18.68 2.54 -2.83
C GLU A 178 18.15 3.54 -1.81
N LYS A 179 16.85 3.48 -1.48
CA LYS A 179 16.23 4.33 -0.45
C LYS A 179 16.89 4.15 0.91
N VAL A 180 17.11 2.90 1.34
CA VAL A 180 17.75 2.59 2.62
C VAL A 180 19.19 3.10 2.65
N GLN A 181 19.96 2.87 1.57
CA GLN A 181 21.34 3.33 1.45
C GLN A 181 21.44 4.86 1.47
N THR A 182 20.58 5.54 0.72
CA THR A 182 20.53 7.01 0.67
C THR A 182 20.22 7.60 2.04
N HIS A 183 19.28 7.00 2.78
CA HIS A 183 18.96 7.44 4.14
C HIS A 183 20.18 7.40 5.06
N TYR A 184 20.95 6.32 5.05
CA TYR A 184 22.12 6.17 5.94
C TYR A 184 23.38 6.87 5.46
N THR A 185 23.42 7.34 4.22
CA THR A 185 24.56 8.16 3.71
C THR A 185 24.31 9.65 3.89
N ALA A 186 23.07 10.07 4.08
CA ALA A 186 22.70 11.48 4.30
C ALA A 186 22.79 11.92 5.78
N VAL A 187 23.03 10.98 6.70
CA VAL A 187 23.24 11.20 8.14
C VAL A 187 24.72 11.09 8.46
#